data_86e35fe9a593f70cd6f4a548601c07e3
#
_entry.id   86e35fe9a593f70cd6f4a548601c07e3
#
_cell.length_a   1.000
_cell.length_b   1.000
_cell.length_c   1.000
_cell.angle_alpha   90.00
_cell.angle_beta   90.00
_cell.angle_gamma   90.00
#
_symmetry.space_group_name_H-M   'P 1'
#
loop_
_entity.id
_entity.type
_entity.pdbx_description
1 polymer ?
#
loop_
_entity_poly.entity_id
_entity_poly.type
_entity_poly.pdbx_seq_one_letter_code
_entity_poly.pdbx_strand_id
1 'polypeptide(L)'
;MSFITLDFETYYDKDYSLSKMTTEEYIGDDRFEVIGVGVSVDKGKPEWFSGPHEQTAKWLSKFDWQNSLVCAHNTQFDGAILSWKFGIIPKGWLDTLCMARAVHGVDAGGSLAKLAERYALGKKGDEVINALGKRRVDFSPAELDSYSRYCLNDVRLTVDLFDRLSENFPRRELKVIDLTLRMFINPKLVLDLPLLEAHLESVKDKKAALLAAAEADRDSLMSNDKFAQLLIGLRVTPPTKISAKTGKEAWAFAKTDEEFKDLLNHPDPRVQVLVGARLGTKTTLEETRTKRFIDIANRRETLPVPIKYYAAHTGRWGGDDKINLQNLPSRGANAGRLKKAIQAPSGYVVIDCDSSQIEARTVAWLAGQQDLVDAFENGEDVYKIMASAIYNKPVDDITKDERFVGKTTILGAGYGMGAVKFQSQLKVFGVDVSLDECKRIIDVYRRTYPKIPALWREAQRCIEAILSGNAVSFPVVQFDPRERGFLLPSGLWQRYDGLRSVPQATGGMQYEYMTRKGATKIYGGKVIENLCQAIARCVIAEQMILISKKYPVVLTVHDAVACIAPEAEAEQAVQYVETCMRARPDWAKTLPLNCESGYGKSYGDC
;
A
#
# COMPACT_ATOMS: atom_id res chain seq x y z
N MET A 1 -19.42 24.13 12.34
CA MET A 1 -18.42 23.51 11.42
C MET A 1 -19.18 23.21 10.17
N SER A 2 -18.88 23.91 9.07
CA SER A 2 -19.58 23.73 7.79
C SER A 2 -19.06 22.51 7.02
N PHE A 3 -19.90 21.99 6.16
CA PHE A 3 -19.58 20.89 5.25
C PHE A 3 -19.59 21.44 3.82
N ILE A 4 -18.45 21.42 3.15
CA ILE A 4 -18.33 21.92 1.78
C ILE A 4 -18.03 20.74 0.84
N THR A 5 -18.87 20.59 -0.18
CA THR A 5 -18.61 19.64 -1.28
C THR A 5 -18.17 20.42 -2.50
N LEU A 6 -17.13 19.98 -3.19
CA LEU A 6 -16.62 20.63 -4.38
C LEU A 6 -16.23 19.63 -5.48
N ASP A 7 -16.16 20.14 -6.70
CA ASP A 7 -15.69 19.42 -7.88
C ASP A 7 -15.08 20.43 -8.86
N PHE A 8 -13.83 20.17 -9.30
CA PHE A 8 -13.12 21.00 -10.26
C PHE A 8 -13.15 20.39 -11.65
N GLU A 9 -13.58 21.19 -12.62
CA GLU A 9 -13.44 20.87 -14.03
C GLU A 9 -12.16 21.51 -14.59
N THR A 10 -11.35 20.71 -15.26
CA THR A 10 -10.01 21.12 -15.71
C THR A 10 -9.79 20.81 -17.19
N TYR A 11 -8.88 21.54 -17.84
CA TYR A 11 -8.47 21.28 -19.22
C TYR A 11 -7.77 19.92 -19.33
N TYR A 12 -8.10 19.17 -20.37
CA TYR A 12 -7.42 17.93 -20.73
C TYR A 12 -7.48 17.69 -22.25
N ASP A 13 -6.53 16.91 -22.76
CA ASP A 13 -6.47 16.51 -24.16
C ASP A 13 -5.97 15.05 -24.32
N LYS A 14 -5.70 14.63 -25.56
CA LYS A 14 -5.27 13.27 -25.89
C LYS A 14 -3.91 12.89 -25.27
N ASP A 15 -3.03 13.86 -25.06
CA ASP A 15 -1.69 13.67 -24.55
C ASP A 15 -1.53 14.17 -23.11
N TYR A 16 -2.43 15.05 -22.67
CA TYR A 16 -2.47 15.64 -21.35
C TYR A 16 -3.75 15.25 -20.62
N SER A 17 -3.66 14.20 -19.79
CA SER A 17 -4.81 13.66 -19.03
C SER A 17 -4.34 12.79 -17.86
N LEU A 18 -5.20 12.59 -16.87
CA LEU A 18 -4.95 11.69 -15.73
C LEU A 18 -4.79 10.22 -16.12
N SER A 19 -5.18 9.83 -17.34
CA SER A 19 -4.88 8.48 -17.86
C SER A 19 -3.43 8.31 -18.32
N LYS A 20 -2.75 9.39 -18.64
CA LYS A 20 -1.37 9.44 -19.11
C LYS A 20 -0.39 9.86 -18.01
N MET A 21 -0.78 10.83 -17.21
CA MET A 21 0.04 11.52 -16.21
C MET A 21 -0.40 11.11 -14.79
N THR A 22 0.46 11.34 -13.83
CA THR A 22 0.09 11.29 -12.41
C THR A 22 -0.65 12.56 -12.03
N THR A 23 -1.36 12.54 -10.91
CA THR A 23 -2.06 13.73 -10.40
C THR A 23 -1.10 14.91 -10.18
N GLU A 24 0.08 14.63 -9.64
CA GLU A 24 1.10 15.65 -9.40
C GLU A 24 1.64 16.23 -10.73
N GLU A 25 1.95 15.38 -11.73
CA GLU A 25 2.38 15.84 -13.06
C GLU A 25 1.30 16.68 -13.72
N TYR A 26 0.07 16.22 -13.67
CA TYR A 26 -1.06 16.88 -14.31
C TYR A 26 -1.32 18.27 -13.74
N ILE A 27 -1.37 18.42 -12.43
CA ILE A 27 -1.61 19.70 -11.77
C ILE A 27 -0.37 20.61 -11.87
N GLY A 28 0.85 20.04 -11.91
CA GLY A 28 2.11 20.77 -11.99
C GLY A 28 2.51 21.24 -13.40
N ASP A 29 1.85 20.71 -14.45
CA ASP A 29 2.16 21.02 -15.85
C ASP A 29 1.67 22.43 -16.24
N ASP A 30 2.40 23.10 -17.15
CA ASP A 30 2.09 24.46 -17.63
C ASP A 30 0.75 24.51 -18.40
N ARG A 31 0.27 23.38 -18.90
CA ARG A 31 -1.03 23.24 -19.57
C ARG A 31 -2.21 23.27 -18.61
N PHE A 32 -1.97 23.12 -17.31
CA PHE A 32 -3.03 23.07 -16.31
C PHE A 32 -3.90 24.33 -16.33
N GLU A 33 -5.21 24.13 -16.45
CA GLU A 33 -6.20 25.20 -16.39
C GLU A 33 -7.46 24.72 -15.71
N VAL A 34 -7.99 25.49 -14.77
CA VAL A 34 -9.32 25.30 -14.21
C VAL A 34 -10.34 25.90 -15.17
N ILE A 35 -11.22 25.09 -15.71
CA ILE A 35 -12.35 25.52 -16.53
C ILE A 35 -13.44 26.12 -15.64
N GLY A 36 -13.69 25.47 -14.51
CA GLY A 36 -14.62 25.95 -13.52
C GLY A 36 -14.66 25.07 -12.28
N VAL A 37 -15.44 25.50 -11.31
CA VAL A 37 -15.62 24.79 -10.04
C VAL A 37 -17.05 24.87 -9.54
N GLY A 38 -17.58 23.72 -9.10
CA GLY A 38 -18.85 23.61 -8.41
C GLY A 38 -18.63 23.51 -6.90
N VAL A 39 -19.42 24.22 -6.10
CA VAL A 39 -19.35 24.20 -4.64
C VAL A 39 -20.74 24.15 -4.03
N SER A 40 -20.96 23.23 -3.08
CA SER A 40 -22.14 23.18 -2.22
C SER A 40 -21.73 23.37 -0.77
N VAL A 41 -22.41 24.25 -0.04
CA VAL A 41 -22.21 24.49 1.39
C VAL A 41 -23.38 23.89 2.17
N ASP A 42 -23.06 23.12 3.21
CA ASP A 42 -24.02 22.48 4.14
C ASP A 42 -25.14 21.72 3.39
N LYS A 43 -24.76 21.07 2.27
CA LYS A 43 -25.65 20.31 1.39
C LYS A 43 -26.74 21.16 0.70
N GLY A 44 -26.53 22.47 0.67
CA GLY A 44 -27.40 23.42 -0.03
C GLY A 44 -27.28 23.30 -1.55
N LYS A 45 -28.04 24.16 -2.27
CA LYS A 45 -27.97 24.23 -3.72
C LYS A 45 -26.53 24.52 -4.16
N PRO A 46 -25.93 23.71 -5.02
CA PRO A 46 -24.57 23.96 -5.48
C PRO A 46 -24.49 25.18 -6.40
N GLU A 47 -23.40 25.92 -6.27
CA GLU A 47 -23.06 27.09 -7.07
C GLU A 47 -21.88 26.76 -7.99
N TRP A 48 -21.89 27.33 -9.18
CA TRP A 48 -20.83 27.20 -10.19
C TRP A 48 -20.11 28.53 -10.40
N PHE A 49 -18.80 28.46 -10.59
CA PHE A 49 -18.01 29.58 -11.05
C PHE A 49 -17.02 29.13 -12.15
N SER A 50 -16.91 29.95 -13.22
CA SER A 50 -15.93 29.81 -14.28
C SER A 50 -15.33 31.17 -14.58
N GLY A 51 -14.01 31.28 -14.48
CA GLY A 51 -13.29 32.53 -14.71
C GLY A 51 -11.78 32.30 -14.73
N PRO A 52 -11.00 33.35 -15.06
CA PRO A 52 -9.56 33.32 -14.91
C PRO A 52 -9.13 32.97 -13.47
N HIS A 53 -7.90 32.50 -13.31
CA HIS A 53 -7.35 32.04 -12.02
C HIS A 53 -7.61 33.03 -10.87
N GLU A 54 -7.29 34.32 -11.06
CA GLU A 54 -7.49 35.35 -10.03
C GLU A 54 -8.94 35.54 -9.63
N GLN A 55 -9.86 35.49 -10.59
CA GLN A 55 -11.29 35.61 -10.33
C GLN A 55 -11.83 34.36 -9.62
N THR A 56 -11.35 33.18 -10.00
CA THR A 56 -11.65 31.91 -9.33
C THR A 56 -11.15 31.94 -7.89
N ALA A 57 -9.92 32.40 -7.65
CA ALA A 57 -9.36 32.57 -6.29
C ALA A 57 -10.22 33.54 -5.44
N LYS A 58 -10.61 34.69 -6.03
CA LYS A 58 -11.50 35.65 -5.36
C LYS A 58 -12.87 35.04 -5.04
N TRP A 59 -13.43 34.24 -5.96
CA TRP A 59 -14.72 33.58 -5.73
C TRP A 59 -14.61 32.53 -4.64
N LEU A 60 -13.53 31.72 -4.62
CA LEU A 60 -13.28 30.73 -3.59
C LEU A 60 -13.04 31.36 -2.22
N SER A 61 -12.48 32.57 -2.13
CA SER A 61 -12.20 33.25 -0.84
C SER A 61 -13.47 33.63 -0.06
N LYS A 62 -14.67 33.57 -0.65
CA LYS A 62 -15.92 33.84 0.05
C LYS A 62 -16.34 32.73 1.03
N PHE A 63 -15.78 31.52 0.92
CA PHE A 63 -16.14 30.38 1.77
C PHE A 63 -15.24 30.28 3.00
N ASP A 64 -15.79 29.83 4.12
CA ASP A 64 -15.06 29.64 5.39
C ASP A 64 -14.36 28.27 5.41
N TRP A 65 -13.26 28.15 4.66
CA TRP A 65 -12.50 26.90 4.57
C TRP A 65 -11.88 26.45 5.90
N GLN A 66 -11.40 27.38 6.71
CA GLN A 66 -10.69 27.06 7.96
C GLN A 66 -11.59 26.41 9.02
N ASN A 67 -12.89 26.65 8.95
CA ASN A 67 -13.88 26.03 9.83
C ASN A 67 -14.71 24.94 9.14
N SER A 68 -14.32 24.50 7.93
CA SER A 68 -15.08 23.56 7.13
C SER A 68 -14.38 22.21 6.95
N LEU A 69 -15.20 21.16 6.85
CA LEU A 69 -14.79 19.87 6.29
C LEU A 69 -15.09 19.88 4.79
N VAL A 70 -14.09 19.53 3.98
CA VAL A 70 -14.21 19.53 2.53
C VAL A 70 -14.28 18.11 2.01
N CYS A 71 -15.27 17.83 1.16
CA CYS A 71 -15.54 16.54 0.55
C CYS A 71 -15.55 16.66 -0.97
N ALA A 72 -14.93 15.71 -1.65
CA ALA A 72 -15.07 15.48 -3.07
C ALA A 72 -15.18 13.97 -3.37
N HIS A 73 -15.39 13.61 -4.61
CA HIS A 73 -15.24 12.22 -5.04
C HIS A 73 -13.87 12.02 -5.67
N ASN A 74 -12.92 11.44 -4.93
CA ASN A 74 -11.48 11.43 -5.18
C ASN A 74 -10.81 12.75 -4.76
N THR A 75 -11.04 13.13 -3.53
CA THR A 75 -10.57 14.39 -2.91
C THR A 75 -9.06 14.63 -3.06
N GLN A 76 -8.26 13.57 -3.27
CA GLN A 76 -6.84 13.72 -3.57
C GLN A 76 -6.60 14.66 -4.76
N PHE A 77 -7.43 14.63 -5.80
CA PHE A 77 -7.33 15.49 -6.97
C PHE A 77 -7.83 16.90 -6.67
N ASP A 78 -9.08 17.04 -6.29
CA ASP A 78 -9.71 18.35 -6.06
C ASP A 78 -9.07 19.11 -4.89
N GLY A 79 -8.73 18.39 -3.83
CA GLY A 79 -8.03 18.93 -2.68
C GLY A 79 -6.62 19.42 -3.03
N ALA A 80 -5.91 18.70 -3.91
CA ALA A 80 -4.60 19.15 -4.41
C ALA A 80 -4.73 20.43 -5.24
N ILE A 81 -5.73 20.55 -6.10
CA ILE A 81 -6.00 21.79 -6.85
C ILE A 81 -6.28 22.94 -5.87
N LEU A 82 -7.20 22.72 -4.92
CA LEU A 82 -7.56 23.74 -3.93
C LEU A 82 -6.35 24.19 -3.11
N SER A 83 -5.51 23.26 -2.67
CA SER A 83 -4.32 23.55 -1.87
C SER A 83 -3.17 24.13 -2.71
N TRP A 84 -2.83 23.51 -3.86
CA TRP A 84 -1.61 23.87 -4.58
C TRP A 84 -1.76 25.06 -5.50
N LYS A 85 -2.95 25.27 -6.08
CA LYS A 85 -3.21 26.40 -7.00
C LYS A 85 -3.83 27.59 -6.32
N PHE A 86 -4.60 27.39 -5.24
CA PHE A 86 -5.30 28.46 -4.54
C PHE A 86 -4.82 28.71 -3.10
N GLY A 87 -3.90 27.89 -2.58
CA GLY A 87 -3.35 28.06 -1.23
C GLY A 87 -4.36 27.79 -0.10
N ILE A 88 -5.48 27.14 -0.40
CA ILE A 88 -6.59 26.94 0.54
C ILE A 88 -6.46 25.57 1.22
N ILE A 89 -6.38 25.58 2.55
CA ILE A 89 -6.29 24.38 3.39
C ILE A 89 -7.47 24.37 4.35
N PRO A 90 -8.45 23.48 4.22
CA PRO A 90 -9.59 23.39 5.12
C PRO A 90 -9.21 22.72 6.44
N LYS A 91 -10.14 22.75 7.38
CA LYS A 91 -10.00 22.08 8.68
C LYS A 91 -9.81 20.58 8.54
N GLY A 92 -10.47 19.94 7.58
CA GLY A 92 -10.33 18.50 7.32
C GLY A 92 -10.83 18.11 5.94
N TRP A 93 -10.33 16.96 5.48
CA TRP A 93 -10.66 16.37 4.19
C TRP A 93 -11.54 15.12 4.36
N LEU A 94 -12.54 14.98 3.54
CA LEU A 94 -13.39 13.81 3.42
C LEU A 94 -13.37 13.33 1.96
N ASP A 95 -13.62 12.04 1.73
CA ASP A 95 -13.55 11.47 0.38
C ASP A 95 -14.53 10.31 0.22
N THR A 96 -15.53 10.50 -0.63
CA THR A 96 -16.53 9.46 -0.88
C THR A 96 -15.97 8.24 -1.62
N LEU A 97 -14.90 8.38 -2.40
CA LEU A 97 -14.20 7.25 -3.03
C LEU A 97 -13.47 6.40 -1.99
N CYS A 98 -12.79 7.02 -1.02
CA CYS A 98 -12.15 6.33 0.10
C CYS A 98 -13.19 5.58 0.96
N MET A 99 -14.30 6.24 1.29
CA MET A 99 -15.41 5.62 2.04
C MET A 99 -15.99 4.43 1.27
N ALA A 100 -16.26 4.58 -0.03
CA ALA A 100 -16.82 3.51 -0.85
C ALA A 100 -15.89 2.29 -0.95
N ARG A 101 -14.57 2.48 -1.03
CA ARG A 101 -13.59 1.38 -1.00
C ARG A 101 -13.65 0.59 0.30
N ALA A 102 -13.81 1.28 1.42
CA ALA A 102 -13.88 0.64 2.72
C ALA A 102 -15.20 -0.12 2.93
N VAL A 103 -16.31 0.41 2.43
CA VAL A 103 -17.65 -0.18 2.57
C VAL A 103 -17.87 -1.34 1.59
N HIS A 104 -17.48 -1.18 0.33
CA HIS A 104 -17.78 -2.14 -0.74
C HIS A 104 -16.59 -3.04 -1.12
N GLY A 105 -15.40 -2.78 -0.54
CA GLY A 105 -14.18 -3.45 -0.94
C GLY A 105 -13.52 -2.82 -2.18
N VAL A 106 -12.24 -3.10 -2.34
CA VAL A 106 -11.39 -2.51 -3.41
C VAL A 106 -11.79 -2.95 -4.82
N ASP A 107 -12.55 -4.03 -4.92
CA ASP A 107 -12.92 -4.68 -6.19
C ASP A 107 -14.28 -4.24 -6.73
N ALA A 108 -15.08 -3.54 -5.94
CA ALA A 108 -16.46 -3.20 -6.27
C ALA A 108 -16.63 -2.10 -7.34
N GLY A 109 -15.54 -1.42 -7.72
CA GLY A 109 -15.57 -0.25 -8.60
C GLY A 109 -16.01 1.01 -7.87
N GLY A 110 -15.19 2.08 -7.98
CA GLY A 110 -15.35 3.30 -7.18
C GLY A 110 -15.67 4.56 -8.00
N SER A 111 -16.01 4.47 -9.29
CA SER A 111 -16.40 5.69 -10.03
C SER A 111 -17.73 6.24 -9.54
N LEU A 112 -17.86 7.57 -9.53
CA LEU A 112 -19.09 8.25 -9.09
C LEU A 112 -20.33 7.72 -9.84
N ALA A 113 -20.21 7.47 -11.15
CA ALA A 113 -21.29 6.90 -11.96
C ALA A 113 -21.77 5.52 -11.44
N LYS A 114 -20.83 4.59 -11.15
CA LYS A 114 -21.17 3.26 -10.64
C LYS A 114 -21.77 3.31 -9.23
N LEU A 115 -21.27 4.20 -8.40
CA LEU A 115 -21.80 4.37 -7.04
C LEU A 115 -23.16 5.06 -7.05
N ALA A 116 -23.37 6.06 -7.91
CA ALA A 116 -24.67 6.69 -8.10
C ALA A 116 -25.71 5.67 -8.58
N GLU A 117 -25.36 4.80 -9.51
CA GLU A 117 -26.23 3.68 -9.95
C GLU A 117 -26.52 2.71 -8.80
N ARG A 118 -25.48 2.27 -8.06
CA ARG A 118 -25.62 1.34 -6.93
C ARG A 118 -26.58 1.84 -5.85
N TYR A 119 -26.55 3.14 -5.57
CA TYR A 119 -27.37 3.78 -4.54
C TYR A 119 -28.65 4.42 -5.09
N ALA A 120 -28.93 4.29 -6.40
CA ALA A 120 -30.06 4.90 -7.08
C ALA A 120 -30.17 6.42 -6.89
N LEU A 121 -29.03 7.15 -6.91
CA LEU A 121 -28.96 8.60 -6.69
C LEU A 121 -29.21 9.42 -7.96
N GLY A 122 -29.23 8.78 -9.14
CA GLY A 122 -29.38 9.42 -10.44
C GLY A 122 -28.26 9.03 -11.42
N LYS A 123 -28.24 9.69 -12.56
CA LYS A 123 -27.20 9.43 -13.59
C LYS A 123 -26.14 10.53 -13.57
N LYS A 124 -24.89 10.14 -13.68
CA LYS A 124 -23.79 11.04 -14.03
C LYS A 124 -23.89 11.36 -15.52
N GLY A 125 -23.71 12.64 -15.88
CA GLY A 125 -23.65 13.08 -17.28
C GLY A 125 -22.37 12.58 -18.00
N ASP A 126 -22.31 12.82 -19.29
CA ASP A 126 -21.18 12.50 -20.17
C ASP A 126 -20.62 13.72 -20.93
N GLU A 127 -21.04 14.93 -20.55
CA GLU A 127 -20.65 16.20 -21.16
C GLU A 127 -19.13 16.44 -21.10
N VAL A 128 -18.43 15.80 -20.18
CA VAL A 128 -16.97 15.84 -20.11
C VAL A 128 -16.31 15.42 -21.43
N ILE A 129 -16.91 14.51 -22.19
CA ILE A 129 -16.39 14.05 -23.48
C ILE A 129 -16.31 15.21 -24.49
N ASN A 130 -17.23 16.16 -24.43
CA ASN A 130 -17.31 17.34 -25.32
C ASN A 130 -16.30 18.43 -24.93
N ALA A 131 -15.66 18.32 -23.76
CA ALA A 131 -14.63 19.26 -23.27
C ALA A 131 -13.22 18.90 -23.73
N LEU A 132 -13.01 17.75 -24.39
CA LEU A 132 -11.69 17.29 -24.81
C LEU A 132 -10.99 18.33 -25.71
N GLY A 133 -9.83 18.81 -25.27
CA GLY A 133 -9.00 19.78 -25.99
C GLY A 133 -9.49 21.22 -25.96
N LYS A 134 -10.55 21.53 -25.18
CA LYS A 134 -11.09 22.88 -25.04
C LYS A 134 -10.56 23.57 -23.79
N ARG A 135 -9.96 24.73 -23.97
CA ARG A 135 -9.66 25.69 -22.92
C ARG A 135 -10.93 26.43 -22.51
N ARG A 136 -10.94 27.07 -21.35
CA ARG A 136 -12.10 27.83 -20.87
C ARG A 136 -12.64 28.83 -21.91
N VAL A 137 -11.74 29.49 -22.64
CA VAL A 137 -12.09 30.49 -23.65
C VAL A 137 -12.68 29.90 -24.94
N ASP A 138 -12.53 28.61 -25.16
CA ASP A 138 -13.03 27.91 -26.36
C ASP A 138 -14.48 27.46 -26.22
N PHE A 139 -15.04 27.55 -25.02
CA PHE A 139 -16.46 27.21 -24.79
C PHE A 139 -17.36 28.38 -25.21
N SER A 140 -18.37 28.07 -25.99
CA SER A 140 -19.50 28.98 -26.17
C SER A 140 -20.30 29.10 -24.86
N PRO A 141 -21.08 30.17 -24.65
CA PRO A 141 -21.90 30.32 -23.45
C PRO A 141 -22.83 29.13 -23.19
N ALA A 142 -23.41 28.55 -24.26
CA ALA A 142 -24.31 27.40 -24.15
C ALA A 142 -23.56 26.10 -23.73
N GLU A 143 -22.36 25.89 -24.28
CA GLU A 143 -21.50 24.75 -23.87
C GLU A 143 -21.03 24.88 -22.43
N LEU A 144 -20.61 26.09 -22.02
CA LEU A 144 -20.18 26.35 -20.64
C LEU A 144 -21.34 26.16 -19.64
N ASP A 145 -22.56 26.57 -20.04
CA ASP A 145 -23.76 26.32 -19.22
C ASP A 145 -24.08 24.82 -19.12
N SER A 146 -23.97 24.06 -20.22
CA SER A 146 -24.10 22.59 -20.17
C SER A 146 -23.04 21.95 -19.28
N TYR A 147 -21.79 22.40 -19.38
CA TYR A 147 -20.68 21.87 -18.58
C TYR A 147 -20.83 22.24 -17.08
N SER A 148 -21.38 23.42 -16.79
CA SER A 148 -21.72 23.81 -15.42
C SER A 148 -22.78 22.88 -14.81
N ARG A 149 -23.83 22.54 -15.55
CA ARG A 149 -24.87 21.58 -15.09
C ARG A 149 -24.29 20.20 -14.81
N TYR A 150 -23.32 19.74 -15.63
CA TYR A 150 -22.60 18.50 -15.39
C TYR A 150 -21.84 18.53 -14.06
N CYS A 151 -20.97 19.53 -13.83
CA CYS A 151 -20.22 19.69 -12.59
C CYS A 151 -21.13 19.82 -11.35
N LEU A 152 -22.20 20.65 -11.45
CA LEU A 152 -23.17 20.81 -10.35
C LEU A 152 -23.91 19.50 -10.04
N ASN A 153 -24.16 18.66 -11.06
CA ASN A 153 -24.72 17.33 -10.85
C ASN A 153 -23.73 16.40 -10.14
N ASP A 154 -22.43 16.46 -10.48
CA ASP A 154 -21.39 15.67 -9.80
C ASP A 154 -21.25 16.10 -8.33
N VAL A 155 -21.30 17.40 -8.03
CA VAL A 155 -21.33 17.91 -6.65
C VAL A 155 -22.55 17.36 -5.90
N ARG A 156 -23.77 17.43 -6.51
CA ARG A 156 -25.00 16.90 -5.90
C ARG A 156 -24.90 15.40 -5.65
N LEU A 157 -24.46 14.62 -6.65
CA LEU A 157 -24.27 13.16 -6.49
C LEU A 157 -23.25 12.83 -5.40
N THR A 158 -22.22 13.65 -5.24
CA THR A 158 -21.21 13.48 -4.18
C THR A 158 -21.79 13.76 -2.81
N VAL A 159 -22.65 14.78 -2.66
CA VAL A 159 -23.40 15.05 -1.41
C VAL A 159 -24.29 13.87 -1.06
N ASP A 160 -25.14 13.44 -2.02
CA ASP A 160 -26.09 12.34 -1.82
C ASP A 160 -25.35 11.04 -1.48
N LEU A 161 -24.22 10.77 -2.15
CA LEU A 161 -23.37 9.60 -1.90
C LEU A 161 -22.72 9.66 -0.50
N PHE A 162 -22.23 10.84 -0.10
CA PHE A 162 -21.69 11.04 1.25
C PHE A 162 -22.73 10.73 2.32
N ASP A 163 -23.97 11.16 2.13
CA ASP A 163 -25.05 10.90 3.08
C ASP A 163 -25.30 9.39 3.22
N ARG A 164 -25.41 8.68 2.10
CA ARG A 164 -25.62 7.23 2.12
C ARG A 164 -24.45 6.47 2.76
N LEU A 165 -23.22 6.84 2.43
CA LEU A 165 -22.04 6.18 2.98
C LEU A 165 -21.86 6.49 4.47
N SER A 166 -22.18 7.72 4.92
CA SER A 166 -21.95 8.17 6.29
C SER A 166 -22.92 7.60 7.32
N GLU A 167 -24.07 7.03 6.92
CA GLU A 167 -25.08 6.47 7.82
C GLU A 167 -24.47 5.48 8.84
N ASN A 168 -23.55 4.62 8.40
CA ASN A 168 -22.91 3.61 9.24
C ASN A 168 -21.38 3.66 9.16
N PHE A 169 -20.79 4.73 8.62
CA PHE A 169 -19.34 4.82 8.46
C PHE A 169 -18.68 5.25 9.79
N PRO A 170 -17.65 4.52 10.24
CA PRO A 170 -17.03 4.83 11.54
C PRO A 170 -16.35 6.21 11.52
N ARG A 171 -16.67 7.07 12.51
CA ARG A 171 -16.09 8.42 12.59
C ARG A 171 -14.56 8.44 12.70
N ARG A 172 -13.98 7.43 13.36
CA ARG A 172 -12.52 7.30 13.45
C ARG A 172 -11.90 7.10 12.07
N GLU A 173 -12.54 6.35 11.19
CA GLU A 173 -12.06 6.10 9.82
C GLU A 173 -12.11 7.37 8.96
N LEU A 174 -13.05 8.27 9.17
CA LEU A 174 -13.03 9.60 8.53
C LEU A 174 -11.76 10.39 8.88
N LYS A 175 -11.31 10.30 10.15
CA LYS A 175 -10.04 10.93 10.57
C LYS A 175 -8.83 10.27 9.92
N VAL A 176 -8.85 8.94 9.73
CA VAL A 176 -7.78 8.22 9.04
C VAL A 176 -7.74 8.60 7.55
N ILE A 177 -8.89 8.80 6.92
CA ILE A 177 -8.99 9.33 5.54
C ILE A 177 -8.37 10.73 5.47
N ASP A 178 -8.75 11.64 6.38
CA ASP A 178 -8.17 12.99 6.45
C ASP A 178 -6.63 12.95 6.56
N LEU A 179 -6.09 12.14 7.49
CA LEU A 179 -4.64 12.00 7.66
C LEU A 179 -3.96 11.45 6.40
N THR A 180 -4.58 10.47 5.74
CA THR A 180 -4.05 9.88 4.50
C THR A 180 -4.02 10.91 3.37
N LEU A 181 -5.10 11.67 3.18
CA LEU A 181 -5.20 12.70 2.15
C LEU A 181 -4.20 13.84 2.39
N ARG A 182 -3.97 14.23 3.65
CA ARG A 182 -2.99 15.28 3.99
C ARG A 182 -1.57 14.95 3.60
N MET A 183 -1.17 13.69 3.57
CA MET A 183 0.17 13.30 3.12
C MET A 183 0.43 13.71 1.66
N PHE A 184 -0.61 13.71 0.83
CA PHE A 184 -0.53 14.13 -0.57
C PHE A 184 -0.89 15.61 -0.76
N ILE A 185 -2.04 16.04 -0.25
CA ILE A 185 -2.60 17.37 -0.50
C ILE A 185 -1.80 18.47 0.20
N ASN A 186 -1.33 18.18 1.43
CA ASN A 186 -0.59 19.13 2.27
C ASN A 186 0.81 18.58 2.63
N PRO A 187 1.64 18.25 1.61
CA PRO A 187 2.93 17.60 1.83
C PRO A 187 3.87 18.44 2.67
N LYS A 188 4.71 17.77 3.47
CA LYS A 188 5.67 18.40 4.38
C LYS A 188 7.12 17.99 4.11
N LEU A 189 7.33 16.78 3.55
CA LEU A 189 8.65 16.29 3.22
C LEU A 189 9.20 17.05 2.00
N VAL A 190 10.53 17.14 1.91
CA VAL A 190 11.27 17.76 0.79
C VAL A 190 12.19 16.72 0.16
N LEU A 191 12.72 17.02 -1.03
CA LEU A 191 13.63 16.14 -1.74
C LEU A 191 15.02 16.76 -1.87
N ASP A 192 16.05 15.97 -1.59
CA ASP A 192 17.44 16.32 -1.84
C ASP A 192 17.78 16.11 -3.34
N LEU A 193 17.60 17.16 -4.14
CA LEU A 193 17.83 17.09 -5.59
C LEU A 193 19.28 16.74 -5.94
N PRO A 194 20.32 17.34 -5.36
CA PRO A 194 21.71 16.97 -5.62
C PRO A 194 22.02 15.49 -5.36
N LEU A 195 21.49 14.93 -4.25
CA LEU A 195 21.65 13.52 -3.93
C LEU A 195 20.94 12.61 -4.95
N LEU A 196 19.75 13.00 -5.41
CA LEU A 196 18.99 12.25 -6.43
C LEU A 196 19.68 12.24 -7.78
N GLU A 197 20.24 13.38 -8.21
CA GLU A 197 20.98 13.50 -9.48
C GLU A 197 22.26 12.66 -9.44
N ALA A 198 23.05 12.76 -8.37
CA ALA A 198 24.24 11.93 -8.18
C ALA A 198 23.89 10.42 -8.12
N HIS A 199 22.75 10.08 -7.51
CA HIS A 199 22.27 8.71 -7.48
C HIS A 199 21.86 8.19 -8.86
N LEU A 200 21.15 9.01 -9.65
CA LEU A 200 20.75 8.65 -11.01
C LEU A 200 21.97 8.38 -11.89
N GLU A 201 22.99 9.23 -11.81
CA GLU A 201 24.23 9.05 -12.55
C GLU A 201 24.93 7.74 -12.15
N SER A 202 25.08 7.49 -10.84
CA SER A 202 25.66 6.22 -10.34
C SER A 202 24.91 4.98 -10.83
N VAL A 203 23.58 5.04 -10.96
CA VAL A 203 22.76 3.94 -11.49
C VAL A 203 23.00 3.73 -12.98
N LYS A 204 23.12 4.81 -13.74
CA LYS A 204 23.44 4.76 -15.19
C LYS A 204 24.85 4.22 -15.44
N ASP A 205 25.84 4.70 -14.70
CA ASP A 205 27.24 4.26 -14.80
C ASP A 205 27.38 2.78 -14.51
N LYS A 206 26.72 2.28 -13.46
CA LYS A 206 26.70 0.84 -13.15
C LYS A 206 26.10 0.02 -14.28
N LYS A 207 25.01 0.49 -14.90
CA LYS A 207 24.40 -0.18 -16.05
C LYS A 207 25.33 -0.17 -17.26
N ALA A 208 25.97 0.97 -17.54
CA ALA A 208 26.93 1.08 -18.62
C ALA A 208 28.13 0.13 -18.43
N ALA A 209 28.66 0.07 -17.20
CA ALA A 209 29.74 -0.87 -16.86
C ALA A 209 29.33 -2.35 -17.03
N LEU A 210 28.10 -2.70 -16.63
CA LEU A 210 27.58 -4.06 -16.82
C LEU A 210 27.43 -4.42 -18.33
N LEU A 211 26.95 -3.48 -19.13
CA LEU A 211 26.83 -3.68 -20.59
C LEU A 211 28.20 -3.83 -21.23
N ALA A 212 29.15 -2.99 -20.87
CA ALA A 212 30.52 -3.06 -21.39
C ALA A 212 31.21 -4.38 -21.00
N ALA A 213 31.07 -4.80 -19.74
CA ALA A 213 31.64 -6.05 -19.25
C ALA A 213 31.04 -7.29 -19.95
N ALA A 214 29.76 -7.23 -20.33
CA ALA A 214 29.08 -8.33 -21.01
C ALA A 214 29.34 -8.35 -22.53
N GLU A 215 30.01 -7.33 -23.07
CA GLU A 215 30.21 -7.17 -24.54
C GLU A 215 28.90 -7.32 -25.32
N ALA A 216 27.77 -6.92 -24.73
CA ALA A 216 26.44 -7.08 -25.29
C ALA A 216 25.66 -5.77 -25.25
N ASP A 217 24.88 -5.52 -26.30
CA ASP A 217 23.98 -4.38 -26.32
C ASP A 217 22.75 -4.59 -25.44
N ARG A 218 22.11 -3.47 -25.06
CA ARG A 218 20.95 -3.50 -24.19
C ARG A 218 19.79 -4.32 -24.76
N ASP A 219 19.54 -4.22 -26.06
CA ASP A 219 18.43 -4.92 -26.73
C ASP A 219 18.61 -6.43 -26.67
N SER A 220 19.83 -6.90 -26.86
CA SER A 220 20.18 -8.32 -26.74
C SER A 220 20.02 -8.84 -25.32
N LEU A 221 20.38 -8.04 -24.32
CA LEU A 221 20.16 -8.39 -22.91
C LEU A 221 18.68 -8.31 -22.49
N MET A 222 17.88 -7.44 -23.08
CA MET A 222 16.46 -7.27 -22.70
C MET A 222 15.52 -8.26 -23.38
N SER A 223 15.80 -8.65 -24.61
CA SER A 223 15.03 -9.65 -25.35
C SER A 223 15.30 -11.05 -24.80
N ASN A 224 14.25 -11.82 -24.51
CA ASN A 224 14.42 -13.19 -24.03
C ASN A 224 15.08 -14.08 -25.12
N ASP A 225 14.65 -13.94 -26.38
CA ASP A 225 15.16 -14.78 -27.47
C ASP A 225 16.59 -14.42 -27.85
N LYS A 226 16.92 -13.12 -27.96
CA LYS A 226 18.29 -12.69 -28.21
C LYS A 226 19.25 -13.12 -27.09
N PHE A 227 18.80 -13.00 -25.84
CA PHE A 227 19.58 -13.43 -24.69
C PHE A 227 19.79 -14.96 -24.65
N ALA A 228 18.78 -15.74 -25.02
CA ALA A 228 18.95 -17.19 -25.20
C ALA A 228 20.02 -17.50 -26.24
N GLN A 229 20.05 -16.77 -27.36
CA GLN A 229 21.09 -16.94 -28.38
C GLN A 229 22.51 -16.61 -27.87
N LEU A 230 22.65 -15.58 -27.03
CA LEU A 230 23.93 -15.27 -26.39
C LEU A 230 24.40 -16.41 -25.47
N LEU A 231 23.53 -17.02 -24.70
CA LEU A 231 23.85 -18.19 -23.87
C LEU A 231 24.24 -19.40 -24.74
N ILE A 232 23.48 -19.67 -25.82
CA ILE A 232 23.78 -20.75 -26.75
C ILE A 232 25.15 -20.53 -27.41
N GLY A 233 25.49 -19.28 -27.77
CA GLY A 233 26.81 -18.92 -28.29
C GLY A 233 27.95 -19.22 -27.31
N LEU A 234 27.70 -19.22 -26.03
CA LEU A 234 28.60 -19.65 -24.97
C LEU A 234 28.48 -21.14 -24.61
N ARG A 235 27.74 -21.91 -25.43
CA ARG A 235 27.48 -23.35 -25.25
C ARG A 235 26.71 -23.68 -23.97
N VAL A 236 25.89 -22.76 -23.48
CA VAL A 236 24.99 -22.94 -22.34
C VAL A 236 23.58 -23.18 -22.85
N THR A 237 22.94 -24.24 -22.39
CA THR A 237 21.51 -24.48 -22.64
C THR A 237 20.68 -23.48 -21.82
N PRO A 238 19.89 -22.59 -22.47
CA PRO A 238 19.08 -21.64 -21.73
C PRO A 238 17.98 -22.34 -20.93
N PRO A 239 17.77 -22.00 -19.65
CA PRO A 239 16.72 -22.60 -18.84
C PRO A 239 15.32 -22.22 -19.34
N THR A 240 14.38 -23.17 -19.27
CA THR A 240 12.98 -23.00 -19.66
C THR A 240 12.03 -23.34 -18.51
N LYS A 241 10.80 -22.88 -18.62
CA LYS A 241 9.72 -23.21 -17.68
C LYS A 241 8.36 -23.19 -18.37
N ILE A 242 7.40 -23.88 -17.78
CA ILE A 242 5.99 -23.77 -18.21
C ILE A 242 5.39 -22.47 -17.65
N SER A 243 4.93 -21.62 -18.55
CA SER A 243 4.27 -20.35 -18.18
C SER A 243 2.94 -20.62 -17.48
N ALA A 244 2.78 -20.17 -16.26
CA ALA A 244 1.54 -20.28 -15.50
C ALA A 244 0.35 -19.56 -16.18
N LYS A 245 0.63 -18.57 -17.05
CA LYS A 245 -0.39 -17.79 -17.76
C LYS A 245 -0.87 -18.46 -19.05
N THR A 246 0.02 -19.10 -19.78
CA THR A 246 -0.27 -19.60 -21.13
C THR A 246 -0.22 -21.13 -21.23
N GLY A 247 0.30 -21.82 -20.22
CA GLY A 247 0.54 -23.27 -20.23
C GLY A 247 1.62 -23.72 -21.23
N LYS A 248 2.30 -22.78 -21.92
CA LYS A 248 3.34 -23.07 -22.91
C LYS A 248 4.72 -22.94 -22.31
N GLU A 249 5.69 -23.62 -22.90
CA GLU A 249 7.10 -23.46 -22.57
C GLU A 249 7.57 -22.02 -22.87
N ALA A 250 8.37 -21.46 -21.98
CA ALA A 250 8.93 -20.11 -22.08
C ALA A 250 10.29 -20.06 -21.40
N TRP A 251 11.16 -19.12 -21.81
CA TRP A 251 12.47 -18.91 -21.21
C TRP A 251 12.36 -18.56 -19.73
N ALA A 252 13.12 -19.23 -18.89
CA ALA A 252 13.18 -19.05 -17.44
C ALA A 252 14.30 -18.07 -17.05
N PHE A 253 14.15 -16.78 -17.40
CA PHE A 253 15.16 -15.73 -17.16
C PHE A 253 14.71 -14.69 -16.13
N ALA A 254 13.76 -15.01 -15.27
CA ALA A 254 13.35 -14.13 -14.21
C ALA A 254 14.32 -14.20 -13.00
N LYS A 255 14.39 -13.11 -12.24
CA LYS A 255 15.16 -13.03 -11.00
C LYS A 255 14.80 -14.13 -9.97
N THR A 256 13.62 -14.74 -10.12
CA THR A 256 13.10 -15.82 -9.27
C THR A 256 13.36 -17.22 -9.80
N ASP A 257 13.89 -17.34 -11.02
CA ASP A 257 14.14 -18.65 -11.66
C ASP A 257 15.49 -19.18 -11.17
N GLU A 258 15.48 -20.30 -10.45
CA GLU A 258 16.66 -20.83 -9.77
C GLU A 258 17.75 -21.28 -10.75
N GLU A 259 17.38 -22.09 -11.76
CA GLU A 259 18.33 -22.53 -12.79
C GLU A 259 19.02 -21.34 -13.51
N PHE A 260 18.33 -20.23 -13.65
CA PHE A 260 18.92 -19.01 -14.21
C PHE A 260 19.91 -18.35 -13.24
N LYS A 261 19.61 -18.35 -11.93
CA LYS A 261 20.52 -17.82 -10.91
C LYS A 261 21.77 -18.70 -10.78
N ASP A 262 21.63 -20.01 -10.92
CA ASP A 262 22.76 -20.94 -10.83
C ASP A 262 23.81 -20.66 -11.90
N LEU A 263 23.43 -20.06 -13.03
CA LEU A 263 24.37 -19.60 -14.06
C LEU A 263 25.31 -18.46 -13.58
N LEU A 264 25.00 -17.77 -12.48
CA LEU A 264 25.93 -16.83 -11.84
C LEU A 264 27.18 -17.54 -11.26
N ASN A 265 27.08 -18.84 -11.00
CA ASN A 265 28.18 -19.69 -10.51
C ASN A 265 28.73 -20.61 -11.60
N HIS A 266 28.39 -20.34 -12.88
CA HIS A 266 28.86 -21.16 -14.01
C HIS A 266 30.40 -21.14 -14.10
N PRO A 267 31.07 -22.26 -14.47
CA PRO A 267 32.52 -22.30 -14.58
C PRO A 267 33.14 -21.30 -15.57
N ASP A 268 32.40 -20.93 -16.61
CA ASP A 268 32.84 -19.89 -17.57
C ASP A 268 32.50 -18.49 -17.05
N PRO A 269 33.51 -17.64 -16.76
CA PRO A 269 33.28 -16.28 -16.25
C PRO A 269 32.44 -15.40 -17.20
N ARG A 270 32.47 -15.65 -18.50
CA ARG A 270 31.69 -14.90 -19.49
C ARG A 270 30.19 -15.13 -19.30
N VAL A 271 29.80 -16.36 -18.90
CA VAL A 271 28.40 -16.68 -18.58
C VAL A 271 27.98 -15.94 -17.29
N GLN A 272 28.83 -15.93 -16.28
CA GLN A 272 28.56 -15.19 -15.02
C GLN A 272 28.36 -13.71 -15.30
N VAL A 273 29.22 -13.08 -16.10
CA VAL A 273 29.15 -11.67 -16.47
C VAL A 273 27.89 -11.39 -17.29
N LEU A 274 27.58 -12.23 -18.28
CA LEU A 274 26.39 -12.08 -19.14
C LEU A 274 25.09 -12.17 -18.33
N VAL A 275 24.98 -13.14 -17.44
CA VAL A 275 23.81 -13.33 -16.57
C VAL A 275 23.71 -12.19 -15.56
N GLY A 276 24.82 -11.78 -14.95
CA GLY A 276 24.88 -10.63 -14.06
C GLY A 276 24.46 -9.33 -14.73
N ALA A 277 24.92 -9.09 -15.96
CA ALA A 277 24.54 -7.93 -16.76
C ALA A 277 23.04 -7.92 -17.08
N ARG A 278 22.46 -9.06 -17.47
CA ARG A 278 21.02 -9.17 -17.71
C ARG A 278 20.20 -8.86 -16.46
N LEU A 279 20.56 -9.44 -15.32
CA LEU A 279 19.87 -9.19 -14.04
C LEU A 279 19.96 -7.73 -13.62
N GLY A 280 21.13 -7.12 -13.78
CA GLY A 280 21.38 -5.72 -13.43
C GLY A 280 20.72 -4.72 -14.38
N THR A 281 20.72 -4.97 -15.69
CA THR A 281 20.15 -4.06 -16.70
C THR A 281 18.63 -4.16 -16.82
N LYS A 282 18.03 -5.32 -16.56
CA LYS A 282 16.58 -5.54 -16.69
C LYS A 282 15.78 -4.76 -15.66
N THR A 283 16.35 -4.42 -14.51
CA THR A 283 15.67 -3.66 -13.44
C THR A 283 15.75 -2.16 -13.74
N THR A 284 14.64 -1.56 -14.16
CA THR A 284 14.53 -0.10 -14.39
C THR A 284 13.86 0.64 -13.23
N LEU A 285 13.36 -0.05 -12.22
CA LEU A 285 12.57 0.53 -11.14
C LEU A 285 13.32 1.62 -10.35
N GLU A 286 14.59 1.39 -10.04
CA GLU A 286 15.41 2.34 -9.29
C GLU A 286 15.63 3.62 -10.11
N GLU A 287 16.03 3.49 -11.37
CA GLU A 287 16.20 4.60 -12.30
C GLU A 287 14.89 5.39 -12.50
N THR A 288 13.78 4.69 -12.75
CA THR A 288 12.47 5.31 -12.99
C THR A 288 11.98 6.06 -11.74
N ARG A 289 12.17 5.49 -10.55
CA ARG A 289 11.82 6.16 -9.28
C ARG A 289 12.68 7.37 -9.02
N THR A 290 13.99 7.28 -9.25
CA THR A 290 14.92 8.40 -9.08
C THR A 290 14.57 9.55 -10.01
N LYS A 291 14.33 9.27 -11.31
CA LYS A 291 13.86 10.27 -12.27
C LYS A 291 12.56 10.93 -11.82
N ARG A 292 11.61 10.11 -11.34
CA ARG A 292 10.33 10.64 -10.84
C ARG A 292 10.50 11.59 -9.65
N PHE A 293 11.40 11.28 -8.72
CA PHE A 293 11.71 12.20 -7.61
C PHE A 293 12.39 13.48 -8.08
N ILE A 294 13.32 13.39 -9.04
CA ILE A 294 13.95 14.55 -9.67
C ILE A 294 12.89 15.44 -10.34
N ASP A 295 11.98 14.83 -11.10
CA ASP A 295 10.90 15.56 -11.78
C ASP A 295 9.99 16.29 -10.79
N ILE A 296 9.67 15.68 -9.65
CA ILE A 296 8.90 16.33 -8.58
C ILE A 296 9.70 17.48 -7.97
N ALA A 297 10.98 17.26 -7.61
CA ALA A 297 11.83 18.25 -6.99
C ALA A 297 12.03 19.51 -7.89
N ASN A 298 12.05 19.32 -9.22
CA ASN A 298 12.12 20.41 -10.18
C ASN A 298 10.81 21.20 -10.34
N ARG A 299 9.66 20.57 -10.06
CA ARG A 299 8.35 21.24 -10.18
C ARG A 299 7.89 21.89 -8.89
N ARG A 300 8.31 21.37 -7.74
CA ARG A 300 7.80 21.84 -6.44
C ARG A 300 8.77 21.54 -5.30
N GLU A 301 8.70 22.37 -4.27
CA GLU A 301 9.55 22.25 -3.07
C GLU A 301 9.25 20.98 -2.25
N THR A 302 7.98 20.62 -2.09
CA THR A 302 7.55 19.54 -1.19
C THR A 302 7.17 18.27 -1.95
N LEU A 303 7.44 17.10 -1.36
CA LEU A 303 7.11 15.78 -1.89
C LEU A 303 5.66 15.38 -1.53
N PRO A 304 4.72 15.33 -2.48
CA PRO A 304 3.42 14.69 -2.26
C PRO A 304 3.60 13.18 -2.05
N VAL A 305 2.97 12.66 -1.01
CA VAL A 305 3.05 11.24 -0.67
C VAL A 305 1.73 10.56 -1.07
N PRO A 306 1.66 9.93 -2.27
CA PRO A 306 0.43 9.34 -2.76
C PRO A 306 0.20 7.98 -2.14
N ILE A 307 -0.58 7.96 -1.07
CA ILE A 307 -0.98 6.73 -0.39
C ILE A 307 -2.49 6.55 -0.52
N LYS A 308 -2.86 5.41 -1.07
CA LYS A 308 -4.25 5.00 -1.23
C LYS A 308 -4.79 4.40 0.07
N TYR A 309 -5.79 5.05 0.65
CA TYR A 309 -6.56 4.50 1.76
C TYR A 309 -7.33 3.25 1.31
N TYR A 310 -7.32 2.22 2.13
CA TYR A 310 -8.02 0.95 1.89
C TYR A 310 -7.70 0.36 0.50
N ALA A 311 -6.39 0.15 0.22
CA ALA A 311 -5.91 -0.33 -1.07
C ALA A 311 -5.94 -1.87 -1.20
N ALA A 312 -6.03 -2.58 -0.09
CA ALA A 312 -6.05 -4.04 -0.02
C ALA A 312 -7.33 -4.54 0.66
N HIS A 313 -7.67 -5.83 0.43
CA HIS A 313 -8.77 -6.52 1.09
C HIS A 313 -8.73 -6.44 2.62
N THR A 314 -7.54 -6.35 3.19
CA THR A 314 -7.29 -6.20 4.63
C THR A 314 -7.34 -4.74 5.14
N GLY A 315 -7.74 -3.80 4.29
CA GLY A 315 -7.78 -2.36 4.61
C GLY A 315 -6.42 -1.67 4.67
N ARG A 316 -5.31 -2.37 4.39
CA ARG A 316 -3.98 -1.78 4.36
C ARG A 316 -3.89 -0.68 3.30
N TRP A 317 -3.05 0.31 3.58
CA TRP A 317 -2.68 1.34 2.61
C TRP A 317 -1.83 0.75 1.48
N GLY A 318 -1.84 1.40 0.34
CA GLY A 318 -0.99 1.05 -0.80
C GLY A 318 -0.47 2.30 -1.50
N GLY A 319 0.61 2.14 -2.28
CA GLY A 319 1.12 3.23 -3.11
C GLY A 319 0.15 3.58 -4.23
N ASP A 320 0.11 4.84 -4.61
CA ASP A 320 -0.67 5.40 -5.72
C ASP A 320 0.19 6.26 -6.64
N ASP A 321 -0.40 6.83 -7.64
CA ASP A 321 0.17 7.87 -8.52
C ASP A 321 1.56 7.51 -9.09
N LYS A 322 1.78 6.23 -9.41
CA LYS A 322 3.03 5.65 -9.94
C LYS A 322 4.25 5.80 -8.99
N ILE A 323 4.05 6.26 -7.76
CA ILE A 323 5.07 6.32 -6.72
C ILE A 323 4.66 5.38 -5.58
N ASN A 324 5.46 4.35 -5.33
CA ASN A 324 5.24 3.47 -4.18
C ASN A 324 6.36 3.65 -3.16
N LEU A 325 6.16 4.56 -2.21
CA LEU A 325 7.09 4.84 -1.12
C LEU A 325 7.18 3.67 -0.12
N GLN A 326 6.16 2.81 -0.06
CA GLN A 326 6.14 1.63 0.83
C GLN A 326 7.12 0.54 0.39
N ASN A 327 7.66 0.61 -0.84
CA ASN A 327 8.57 -0.39 -1.40
C ASN A 327 9.91 0.23 -1.84
N LEU A 328 10.41 1.21 -1.11
CA LEU A 328 11.75 1.76 -1.37
C LEU A 328 12.81 0.72 -0.97
N PRO A 329 13.90 0.57 -1.76
CA PRO A 329 14.94 -0.40 -1.46
C PRO A 329 15.59 -0.14 -0.09
N SER A 330 15.68 -1.17 0.73
CA SER A 330 16.37 -1.13 2.04
C SER A 330 17.62 -2.02 2.08
N ARG A 331 17.92 -2.77 1.00
CA ARG A 331 19.06 -3.69 0.90
C ARG A 331 19.78 -3.53 -0.43
N GLY A 332 21.12 -3.74 -0.44
CA GLY A 332 21.99 -3.63 -1.62
C GLY A 332 22.90 -2.40 -1.59
N ALA A 333 23.84 -2.30 -2.51
CA ALA A 333 24.88 -1.27 -2.54
C ALA A 333 24.37 0.18 -2.62
N ASN A 334 23.15 0.39 -3.16
CA ASN A 334 22.47 1.68 -3.25
C ASN A 334 21.27 1.78 -2.29
N ALA A 335 21.13 0.76 -1.42
CA ALA A 335 20.06 0.73 -0.44
C ALA A 335 20.10 1.98 0.44
N GLY A 336 18.92 2.55 0.67
CA GLY A 336 18.80 3.73 1.54
C GLY A 336 19.01 5.07 0.83
N ARG A 337 19.68 5.18 -0.33
CA ARG A 337 19.89 6.49 -0.98
C ARG A 337 18.59 7.21 -1.34
N LEU A 338 17.60 6.50 -1.87
CA LEU A 338 16.28 7.09 -2.12
C LEU A 338 15.56 7.49 -0.84
N LYS A 339 15.72 6.71 0.25
CA LYS A 339 15.19 7.08 1.56
C LYS A 339 15.91 8.31 2.12
N LYS A 340 17.23 8.41 1.96
CA LYS A 340 18.04 9.57 2.38
C LYS A 340 17.70 10.86 1.61
N ALA A 341 17.26 10.73 0.37
CA ALA A 341 16.81 11.87 -0.40
C ALA A 341 15.45 12.44 0.05
N ILE A 342 14.69 11.69 0.85
CA ILE A 342 13.43 12.16 1.44
C ILE A 342 13.76 12.80 2.78
N GLN A 343 13.66 14.12 2.88
CA GLN A 343 14.12 14.89 4.02
C GLN A 343 12.99 15.64 4.73
N ALA A 344 13.20 15.94 6.00
CA ALA A 344 12.42 16.95 6.70
C ALA A 344 12.75 18.35 6.17
N PRO A 345 11.81 19.32 6.23
CA PRO A 345 12.12 20.71 5.95
C PRO A 345 13.13 21.28 6.96
N SER A 346 13.77 22.41 6.62
CA SER A 346 14.75 23.06 7.49
C SER A 346 14.19 23.30 8.89
N GLY A 347 14.96 22.99 9.93
CA GLY A 347 14.57 23.10 11.35
C GLY A 347 13.70 21.96 11.87
N TYR A 348 13.48 20.93 11.08
CA TYR A 348 12.71 19.74 11.46
C TYR A 348 13.55 18.46 11.29
N VAL A 349 13.07 17.39 11.92
CA VAL A 349 13.55 16.03 11.75
C VAL A 349 12.38 15.11 11.32
N VAL A 350 12.71 14.03 10.60
CA VAL A 350 11.81 12.89 10.39
C VAL A 350 11.96 11.96 11.58
N ILE A 351 10.87 11.44 12.09
CA ILE A 351 10.82 10.36 13.06
C ILE A 351 10.08 9.22 12.39
N ASP A 352 10.70 8.05 12.28
CA ASP A 352 10.06 6.81 11.82
C ASP A 352 9.96 5.83 13.00
N CYS A 353 8.81 5.21 13.16
CA CYS A 353 8.57 4.26 14.23
C CYS A 353 7.82 3.05 13.67
N ASP A 354 8.48 1.88 13.71
CA ASP A 354 7.97 0.60 13.22
C ASP A 354 7.38 -0.23 14.35
N SER A 355 6.23 -0.83 14.12
CA SER A 355 5.58 -1.70 15.09
C SER A 355 6.22 -3.09 15.05
N SER A 356 6.92 -3.45 16.13
CA SER A 356 7.70 -4.69 16.20
C SER A 356 6.80 -5.93 16.09
N GLN A 357 7.00 -6.73 15.04
CA GLN A 357 6.37 -8.04 14.81
C GLN A 357 4.84 -8.07 14.98
N ILE A 358 4.13 -7.01 14.63
CA ILE A 358 2.71 -6.83 14.95
C ILE A 358 1.83 -8.00 14.45
N GLU A 359 2.11 -8.58 13.29
CA GLU A 359 1.35 -9.71 12.77
C GLU A 359 1.54 -10.97 13.63
N ALA A 360 2.77 -11.26 14.09
CA ALA A 360 3.05 -12.40 14.96
C ALA A 360 2.42 -12.22 16.36
N ARG A 361 2.44 -11.00 16.89
CA ARG A 361 1.77 -10.63 18.15
C ARG A 361 0.26 -10.77 18.03
N THR A 362 -0.30 -10.32 16.91
CA THR A 362 -1.73 -10.40 16.65
C THR A 362 -2.21 -11.85 16.50
N VAL A 363 -1.48 -12.73 15.81
CA VAL A 363 -1.89 -14.14 15.68
C VAL A 363 -1.84 -14.86 17.02
N ALA A 364 -0.81 -14.60 17.84
CA ALA A 364 -0.70 -15.17 19.19
C ALA A 364 -1.87 -14.72 20.07
N TRP A 365 -2.18 -13.44 20.05
CA TRP A 365 -3.29 -12.84 20.80
C TRP A 365 -4.65 -13.37 20.35
N LEU A 366 -4.95 -13.40 19.04
CA LEU A 366 -6.19 -13.93 18.48
C LEU A 366 -6.39 -15.41 18.82
N ALA A 367 -5.30 -16.19 18.82
CA ALA A 367 -5.37 -17.60 19.16
C ALA A 367 -5.49 -17.84 20.69
N GLY A 368 -5.23 -16.83 21.51
CA GLY A 368 -5.09 -17.00 22.97
C GLY A 368 -3.91 -17.91 23.33
N GLN A 369 -2.83 -17.92 22.51
CA GLN A 369 -1.60 -18.66 22.76
C GLN A 369 -0.76 -17.91 23.81
N GLN A 370 -1.09 -18.13 25.09
CA GLN A 370 -0.67 -17.28 26.21
C GLN A 370 0.82 -17.27 26.43
N ASP A 371 1.51 -18.41 26.33
CA ASP A 371 2.97 -18.51 26.44
C ASP A 371 3.70 -17.64 25.40
N LEU A 372 3.19 -17.58 24.17
CA LEU A 372 3.75 -16.72 23.11
C LEU A 372 3.38 -15.25 23.34
N VAL A 373 2.18 -14.95 23.86
CA VAL A 373 1.77 -13.59 24.25
C VAL A 373 2.67 -13.09 25.39
N ASP A 374 2.90 -13.92 26.41
CA ASP A 374 3.76 -13.57 27.56
C ASP A 374 5.21 -13.35 27.14
N ALA A 375 5.74 -14.18 26.23
CA ALA A 375 7.08 -13.99 25.67
C ALA A 375 7.22 -12.64 24.95
N PHE A 376 6.21 -12.24 24.16
CA PHE A 376 6.19 -10.92 23.55
C PHE A 376 6.06 -9.77 24.56
N GLU A 377 5.28 -9.96 25.62
CA GLU A 377 5.10 -8.96 26.68
C GLU A 377 6.38 -8.73 27.45
N ASN A 378 7.10 -9.80 27.76
CA ASN A 378 8.37 -9.78 28.49
C ASN A 378 9.56 -9.31 27.62
N GLY A 379 9.33 -9.07 26.31
CA GLY A 379 10.39 -8.66 25.38
C GLY A 379 11.38 -9.76 25.02
N GLU A 380 10.98 -11.02 25.17
CA GLU A 380 11.83 -12.17 24.86
C GLU A 380 12.01 -12.33 23.33
N ASP A 381 13.14 -12.92 22.91
CA ASP A 381 13.40 -13.23 21.51
C ASP A 381 12.63 -14.48 21.06
N VAL A 382 11.37 -14.31 20.69
CA VAL A 382 10.48 -15.41 20.25
C VAL A 382 11.05 -16.20 19.07
N TYR A 383 11.95 -15.62 18.28
CA TYR A 383 12.63 -16.30 17.19
C TYR A 383 13.70 -17.27 17.70
N LYS A 384 14.45 -16.87 18.74
CA LYS A 384 15.36 -17.77 19.45
C LYS A 384 14.61 -18.85 20.19
N ILE A 385 13.50 -18.54 20.85
CA ILE A 385 12.65 -19.53 21.53
C ILE A 385 12.15 -20.58 20.53
N MET A 386 11.67 -20.17 19.35
CA MET A 386 11.25 -21.12 18.32
C MET A 386 12.41 -21.97 17.80
N ALA A 387 13.58 -21.35 17.57
CA ALA A 387 14.78 -22.06 17.17
C ALA A 387 15.25 -23.07 18.23
N SER A 388 15.19 -22.70 19.51
CA SER A 388 15.46 -23.61 20.66
C SER A 388 14.58 -24.87 20.59
N ALA A 389 13.26 -24.69 20.33
CA ALA A 389 12.35 -25.82 20.17
C ALA A 389 12.64 -26.65 18.91
N ILE A 390 13.06 -26.04 17.80
CA ILE A 390 13.41 -26.71 16.54
C ILE A 390 14.69 -27.56 16.71
N TYR A 391 15.73 -26.98 17.29
CA TYR A 391 17.05 -27.59 17.34
C TYR A 391 17.34 -28.31 18.67
N ASN A 392 16.39 -28.25 19.62
CA ASN A 392 16.53 -28.82 20.97
C ASN A 392 17.81 -28.36 21.69
N LYS A 393 18.01 -27.02 21.68
CA LYS A 393 19.17 -26.34 22.30
C LYS A 393 18.70 -25.26 23.27
N PRO A 394 19.49 -24.89 24.29
CA PRO A 394 19.20 -23.70 25.09
C PRO A 394 19.09 -22.44 24.23
N VAL A 395 18.23 -21.49 24.64
CA VAL A 395 17.98 -20.24 23.90
C VAL A 395 19.26 -19.42 23.71
N ASP A 396 20.15 -19.43 24.68
CA ASP A 396 21.42 -18.69 24.63
C ASP A 396 22.41 -19.27 23.62
N ASP A 397 22.34 -20.58 23.34
CA ASP A 397 23.21 -21.29 22.41
C ASP A 397 22.71 -21.20 20.93
N ILE A 398 21.59 -20.51 20.67
CA ILE A 398 21.03 -20.37 19.33
C ILE A 398 21.87 -19.40 18.50
N THR A 399 22.41 -19.92 17.40
CA THR A 399 23.17 -19.15 16.42
C THR A 399 22.30 -18.19 15.61
N LYS A 400 22.93 -17.26 14.89
CA LYS A 400 22.21 -16.31 14.01
C LYS A 400 21.44 -17.03 12.90
N ASP A 401 22.01 -18.09 12.32
CA ASP A 401 21.37 -18.86 11.24
C ASP A 401 20.18 -19.67 11.76
N GLU A 402 20.32 -20.31 12.92
CA GLU A 402 19.23 -21.02 13.59
C GLU A 402 18.09 -20.06 13.98
N ARG A 403 18.44 -18.88 14.52
CA ARG A 403 17.48 -17.81 14.81
C ARG A 403 16.74 -17.37 13.55
N PHE A 404 17.43 -17.30 12.40
CA PHE A 404 16.81 -16.96 11.12
C PHE A 404 15.78 -18.01 10.69
N VAL A 405 16.04 -19.30 10.89
CA VAL A 405 15.07 -20.38 10.67
C VAL A 405 13.88 -20.22 11.62
N GLY A 406 14.12 -19.95 12.91
CA GLY A 406 13.06 -19.65 13.88
C GLY A 406 12.19 -18.47 13.48
N LYS A 407 12.80 -17.36 12.99
CA LYS A 407 12.09 -16.19 12.46
C LYS A 407 11.21 -16.55 11.28
N THR A 408 11.76 -17.28 10.30
CA THR A 408 11.02 -17.69 9.10
C THR A 408 9.86 -18.63 9.45
N THR A 409 10.05 -19.46 10.48
CA THR A 409 9.01 -20.37 11.00
C THR A 409 7.87 -19.57 11.66
N ILE A 410 8.16 -18.67 12.57
CA ILE A 410 7.14 -17.84 13.25
C ILE A 410 6.32 -17.05 12.23
N LEU A 411 6.99 -16.37 11.29
CA LEU A 411 6.32 -15.50 10.32
C LEU A 411 5.56 -16.26 9.22
N GLY A 412 6.01 -17.49 8.88
CA GLY A 412 5.39 -18.29 7.82
C GLY A 412 4.37 -19.31 8.33
N ALA A 413 4.76 -20.11 9.32
CA ALA A 413 3.93 -21.19 9.81
C ALA A 413 2.67 -20.72 10.55
N GLY A 414 2.66 -19.49 11.05
CA GLY A 414 1.49 -18.89 11.73
C GLY A 414 0.23 -18.83 10.87
N TYR A 415 0.35 -18.94 9.56
CA TYR A 415 -0.74 -18.85 8.60
C TYR A 415 -0.96 -20.12 7.78
N GLY A 416 -0.49 -21.25 8.29
CA GLY A 416 -0.71 -22.56 7.68
C GLY A 416 0.19 -22.86 6.48
N MET A 417 1.38 -22.25 6.40
CA MET A 417 2.38 -22.56 5.38
C MET A 417 2.77 -24.04 5.44
N GLY A 418 2.78 -24.71 4.28
CA GLY A 418 3.24 -26.08 4.15
C GLY A 418 4.76 -26.17 3.91
N ALA A 419 5.35 -27.35 4.14
CA ALA A 419 6.80 -27.60 4.08
C ALA A 419 7.44 -27.24 2.73
N VAL A 420 6.78 -27.50 1.61
CA VAL A 420 7.29 -27.18 0.26
C VAL A 420 7.49 -25.66 0.08
N LYS A 421 6.49 -24.86 0.48
CA LYS A 421 6.58 -23.40 0.40
C LYS A 421 7.60 -22.86 1.40
N PHE A 422 7.70 -23.45 2.57
CA PHE A 422 8.68 -23.11 3.60
C PHE A 422 10.12 -23.37 3.09
N GLN A 423 10.37 -24.54 2.49
CA GLN A 423 11.65 -24.87 1.86
C GLN A 423 12.04 -23.83 0.79
N SER A 424 11.10 -23.53 -0.13
CA SER A 424 11.35 -22.53 -1.18
C SER A 424 11.68 -21.14 -0.60
N GLN A 425 11.04 -20.76 0.50
CA GLN A 425 11.33 -19.50 1.18
C GLN A 425 12.71 -19.48 1.83
N LEU A 426 13.13 -20.55 2.50
CA LEU A 426 14.47 -20.67 3.07
C LEU A 426 15.57 -20.61 1.99
N LYS A 427 15.36 -21.32 0.86
CA LYS A 427 16.29 -21.28 -0.30
C LYS A 427 16.48 -19.88 -0.88
N VAL A 428 15.41 -19.06 -0.96
CA VAL A 428 15.52 -17.66 -1.42
C VAL A 428 16.49 -16.85 -0.55
N PHE A 429 16.63 -17.23 0.72
CA PHE A 429 17.58 -16.59 1.66
C PHE A 429 18.92 -17.32 1.78
N GLY A 430 19.18 -18.30 0.91
CA GLY A 430 20.45 -19.04 0.89
C GLY A 430 20.55 -20.15 1.94
N VAL A 431 19.45 -20.52 2.59
CA VAL A 431 19.40 -21.60 3.58
C VAL A 431 18.84 -22.86 2.90
N ASP A 432 19.70 -23.86 2.71
CA ASP A 432 19.31 -25.14 2.11
C ASP A 432 18.95 -26.16 3.20
N VAL A 433 17.67 -26.57 3.21
CA VAL A 433 17.11 -27.53 4.19
C VAL A 433 16.29 -28.57 3.42
N SER A 434 16.44 -29.83 3.79
CA SER A 434 15.67 -30.92 3.16
C SER A 434 14.17 -30.76 3.37
N LEU A 435 13.37 -31.33 2.48
CA LEU A 435 11.90 -31.27 2.59
C LEU A 435 11.41 -31.97 3.86
N ASP A 436 12.04 -33.07 4.27
CA ASP A 436 11.63 -33.80 5.48
C ASP A 436 11.96 -33.01 6.74
N GLU A 437 13.10 -32.32 6.76
CA GLU A 437 13.42 -31.41 7.84
C GLU A 437 12.45 -30.21 7.88
N CYS A 438 12.06 -29.67 6.74
CA CYS A 438 11.04 -28.64 6.67
C CYS A 438 9.69 -29.11 7.21
N LYS A 439 9.30 -30.37 6.95
CA LYS A 439 8.09 -30.98 7.55
C LYS A 439 8.23 -31.03 9.07
N ARG A 440 9.38 -31.54 9.58
CA ARG A 440 9.67 -31.61 11.00
C ARG A 440 9.56 -30.24 11.68
N ILE A 441 10.16 -29.21 11.09
CA ILE A 441 10.13 -27.82 11.62
C ILE A 441 8.69 -27.32 11.74
N ILE A 442 7.90 -27.49 10.68
CA ILE A 442 6.48 -27.08 10.67
C ILE A 442 5.66 -27.85 11.73
N ASP A 443 5.95 -29.12 11.93
CA ASP A 443 5.27 -29.93 12.95
C ASP A 443 5.72 -29.56 14.38
N VAL A 444 6.98 -29.17 14.58
CA VAL A 444 7.44 -28.60 15.85
C VAL A 444 6.66 -27.32 16.16
N TYR A 445 6.55 -26.38 15.21
CA TYR A 445 5.76 -25.17 15.40
C TYR A 445 4.32 -25.44 15.84
N ARG A 446 3.64 -26.36 15.13
CA ARG A 446 2.23 -26.70 15.40
C ARG A 446 2.01 -27.36 16.75
N ARG A 447 3.02 -28.12 17.23
CA ARG A 447 2.99 -28.74 18.57
C ARG A 447 3.31 -27.74 19.67
N THR A 448 4.25 -26.84 19.43
CA THR A 448 4.63 -25.79 20.38
C THR A 448 3.49 -24.79 20.60
N TYR A 449 2.79 -24.41 19.52
CA TYR A 449 1.72 -23.42 19.58
C TYR A 449 0.37 -23.98 19.12
N PRO A 450 -0.23 -24.95 19.83
CA PRO A 450 -1.38 -25.73 19.36
C PRO A 450 -2.67 -24.90 19.20
N LYS A 451 -2.80 -23.76 19.89
CA LYS A 451 -3.96 -22.89 19.77
C LYS A 451 -4.02 -22.16 18.42
N ILE A 452 -2.87 -21.94 17.77
CA ILE A 452 -2.82 -21.30 16.44
C ILE A 452 -3.46 -22.21 15.37
N PRO A 453 -3.07 -23.50 15.21
CA PRO A 453 -3.80 -24.42 14.33
C PRO A 453 -5.27 -24.63 14.70
N ALA A 454 -5.63 -24.52 15.98
CA ALA A 454 -7.03 -24.56 16.40
C ALA A 454 -7.80 -23.34 15.84
N LEU A 455 -7.22 -22.15 15.90
CA LEU A 455 -7.82 -20.94 15.34
C LEU A 455 -8.02 -21.05 13.82
N TRP A 456 -7.12 -21.71 13.08
CA TRP A 456 -7.32 -21.95 11.63
C TRP A 456 -8.56 -22.81 11.38
N ARG A 457 -8.81 -23.81 12.21
CA ARG A 457 -10.00 -24.66 12.10
C ARG A 457 -11.29 -23.90 12.39
N GLU A 458 -11.28 -22.98 13.37
CA GLU A 458 -12.40 -22.09 13.61
C GLU A 458 -12.67 -21.17 12.41
N ALA A 459 -11.63 -20.56 11.85
CA ALA A 459 -11.74 -19.72 10.66
C ALA A 459 -12.22 -20.51 9.43
N GLN A 460 -11.84 -21.78 9.31
CA GLN A 460 -12.35 -22.68 8.27
C GLN A 460 -13.86 -22.91 8.41
N ARG A 461 -14.36 -23.14 9.64
CA ARG A 461 -15.80 -23.25 9.90
C ARG A 461 -16.56 -21.96 9.53
N CYS A 462 -15.95 -20.79 9.72
CA CYS A 462 -16.55 -19.52 9.28
C CYS A 462 -16.70 -19.46 7.75
N ILE A 463 -15.69 -19.91 6.97
CA ILE A 463 -15.80 -20.01 5.50
C ILE A 463 -16.99 -20.91 5.11
N GLU A 464 -17.11 -22.07 5.72
CA GLU A 464 -18.19 -23.03 5.48
C GLU A 464 -19.56 -22.46 5.89
N ALA A 465 -19.60 -21.69 6.97
CA ALA A 465 -20.80 -21.02 7.45
C ALA A 465 -21.30 -19.91 6.49
N ILE A 466 -20.42 -19.20 5.81
CA ILE A 466 -20.81 -18.23 4.76
C ILE A 466 -21.59 -18.92 3.63
N LEU A 467 -21.27 -20.17 3.31
CA LEU A 467 -21.94 -20.92 2.25
C LEU A 467 -23.22 -21.63 2.72
N SER A 468 -23.23 -22.12 3.95
CA SER A 468 -24.38 -22.88 4.51
C SER A 468 -25.39 -21.97 5.21
N GLY A 469 -25.04 -20.75 5.58
CA GLY A 469 -25.87 -19.84 6.39
C GLY A 469 -25.94 -20.21 7.87
N ASN A 470 -25.18 -21.21 8.33
CA ASN A 470 -25.18 -21.64 9.72
C ASN A 470 -24.57 -20.59 10.65
N ALA A 471 -25.13 -20.45 11.84
CA ALA A 471 -24.55 -19.60 12.88
C ALA A 471 -23.27 -20.26 13.44
N VAL A 472 -22.17 -19.53 13.41
CA VAL A 472 -20.89 -19.92 13.99
C VAL A 472 -20.34 -18.73 14.76
N SER A 473 -19.81 -18.96 15.95
CA SER A 473 -19.07 -17.94 16.70
C SER A 473 -17.59 -17.99 16.34
N PHE A 474 -16.94 -16.84 16.33
CA PHE A 474 -15.50 -16.73 16.19
C PHE A 474 -14.94 -15.96 17.40
N PRO A 475 -13.80 -16.38 17.97
CA PRO A 475 -13.23 -15.68 19.13
C PRO A 475 -12.74 -14.29 18.76
N VAL A 476 -12.86 -13.33 19.71
CA VAL A 476 -12.29 -11.97 19.66
C VAL A 476 -12.92 -11.02 18.63
N VAL A 477 -13.24 -11.50 17.42
CA VAL A 477 -13.79 -10.67 16.33
C VAL A 477 -15.19 -11.18 15.98
N GLN A 478 -16.15 -10.26 15.87
CA GLN A 478 -17.51 -10.64 15.47
C GLN A 478 -17.51 -11.18 14.03
N PHE A 479 -18.12 -12.34 13.86
CA PHE A 479 -18.38 -12.97 12.56
C PHE A 479 -19.88 -13.02 12.29
N ASP A 480 -20.30 -12.69 11.07
CA ASP A 480 -21.70 -12.89 10.63
C ASP A 480 -21.70 -13.48 9.19
N PRO A 481 -22.27 -14.70 9.01
CA PRO A 481 -22.35 -15.32 7.70
C PRO A 481 -23.25 -14.55 6.71
N ARG A 482 -24.23 -13.76 7.19
CA ARG A 482 -25.09 -12.91 6.36
C ARG A 482 -24.31 -11.72 5.80
N GLU A 483 -23.43 -11.13 6.60
CA GLU A 483 -22.48 -10.10 6.16
C GLU A 483 -21.31 -10.70 5.38
N ARG A 484 -21.22 -12.04 5.28
CA ARG A 484 -20.17 -12.80 4.59
C ARG A 484 -18.77 -12.48 5.09
N GLY A 485 -18.59 -12.16 6.36
CA GLY A 485 -17.30 -11.72 6.85
C GLY A 485 -17.20 -11.42 8.34
N PHE A 486 -16.15 -10.68 8.65
CA PHE A 486 -15.76 -10.32 10.02
C PHE A 486 -15.89 -8.82 10.22
N LEU A 487 -16.51 -8.39 11.32
CA LEU A 487 -16.56 -7.00 11.73
C LEU A 487 -15.25 -6.64 12.43
N LEU A 488 -14.45 -5.79 11.79
CA LEU A 488 -13.18 -5.33 12.31
C LEU A 488 -13.36 -4.32 13.47
N PRO A 489 -12.36 -4.15 14.35
CA PRO A 489 -12.40 -3.13 15.41
C PRO A 489 -12.60 -1.71 14.90
N SER A 490 -12.25 -1.43 13.66
CA SER A 490 -12.54 -0.15 12.98
C SER A 490 -14.04 0.11 12.77
N GLY A 491 -14.90 -0.88 12.91
CA GLY A 491 -16.32 -0.85 12.54
C GLY A 491 -16.60 -1.16 11.07
N LEU A 492 -15.58 -1.55 10.30
CA LEU A 492 -15.71 -1.96 8.91
C LEU A 492 -15.74 -3.48 8.77
N TRP A 493 -16.40 -3.99 7.73
CA TRP A 493 -16.48 -5.42 7.46
C TRP A 493 -15.36 -5.89 6.52
N GLN A 494 -14.69 -6.96 6.90
CA GLN A 494 -13.83 -7.72 5.99
C GLN A 494 -14.65 -8.85 5.36
N ARG A 495 -15.10 -8.67 4.11
CA ARG A 495 -16.03 -9.57 3.42
C ARG A 495 -15.33 -10.49 2.43
N TYR A 496 -15.91 -11.68 2.23
CA TYR A 496 -15.48 -12.66 1.23
C TYR A 496 -16.57 -12.82 0.17
N ASP A 497 -16.72 -11.80 -0.67
CA ASP A 497 -17.76 -11.75 -1.70
C ASP A 497 -17.51 -12.77 -2.81
N GLY A 498 -18.60 -13.32 -3.36
CA GLY A 498 -18.52 -14.36 -4.39
C GLY A 498 -17.84 -15.65 -3.92
N LEU A 499 -17.80 -15.90 -2.59
CA LEU A 499 -17.27 -17.15 -2.03
C LEU A 499 -18.02 -18.34 -2.60
N ARG A 500 -17.27 -19.35 -3.06
CA ARG A 500 -17.78 -20.60 -3.61
C ARG A 500 -16.88 -21.78 -3.24
N SER A 501 -17.45 -22.96 -3.30
CA SER A 501 -16.74 -24.23 -3.16
C SER A 501 -16.50 -24.83 -4.53
N VAL A 502 -15.27 -25.29 -4.79
CA VAL A 502 -14.84 -25.86 -6.08
C VAL A 502 -14.19 -27.22 -5.84
N PRO A 503 -14.56 -28.29 -6.59
CA PRO A 503 -13.91 -29.59 -6.48
C PRO A 503 -12.43 -29.51 -6.87
N GLN A 504 -11.56 -30.22 -6.15
CA GLN A 504 -10.15 -30.36 -6.51
C GLN A 504 -9.89 -31.64 -7.32
N ALA A 505 -8.95 -31.58 -8.28
CA ALA A 505 -8.54 -32.74 -9.06
C ALA A 505 -7.94 -33.87 -8.19
N THR A 506 -7.37 -33.52 -7.02
CA THR A 506 -6.77 -34.44 -6.03
C THR A 506 -7.78 -34.98 -5.02
N GLY A 507 -9.08 -34.67 -5.19
CA GLY A 507 -10.13 -34.96 -4.23
C GLY A 507 -10.28 -33.87 -3.16
N GLY A 508 -11.53 -33.76 -2.62
CA GLY A 508 -11.89 -32.72 -1.66
C GLY A 508 -12.39 -31.42 -2.30
N MET A 509 -12.72 -30.45 -1.45
CA MET A 509 -13.26 -29.15 -1.86
C MET A 509 -12.25 -28.04 -1.57
N GLN A 510 -12.11 -27.12 -2.50
CA GLN A 510 -11.37 -25.87 -2.35
C GLN A 510 -12.36 -24.72 -2.27
N TYR A 511 -12.05 -23.74 -1.43
CA TYR A 511 -12.84 -22.53 -1.33
C TYR A 511 -12.13 -21.38 -2.05
N GLU A 512 -12.91 -20.56 -2.76
CA GLU A 512 -12.43 -19.41 -3.53
C GLU A 512 -13.40 -18.26 -3.37
N TYR A 513 -12.88 -17.04 -3.32
CA TYR A 513 -13.65 -15.80 -3.39
C TYR A 513 -13.18 -14.94 -4.56
N MET A 514 -14.01 -14.01 -4.99
CA MET A 514 -13.72 -13.20 -6.18
C MET A 514 -12.92 -11.94 -5.82
N THR A 515 -11.89 -11.66 -6.61
CA THR A 515 -11.09 -10.42 -6.58
C THR A 515 -10.95 -9.87 -8.00
N ARG A 516 -10.43 -8.65 -8.17
CA ARG A 516 -10.11 -8.09 -9.50
C ARG A 516 -9.18 -8.98 -10.32
N LYS A 517 -8.34 -9.76 -9.66
CA LYS A 517 -7.40 -10.69 -10.31
C LYS A 517 -8.03 -12.03 -10.65
N GLY A 518 -9.32 -12.20 -10.37
CA GLY A 518 -10.05 -13.46 -10.53
C GLY A 518 -10.26 -14.22 -9.22
N ALA A 519 -10.60 -15.49 -9.33
CA ALA A 519 -10.83 -16.37 -8.19
C ALA A 519 -9.55 -16.55 -7.37
N THR A 520 -9.65 -16.31 -6.08
CA THR A 520 -8.54 -16.41 -5.13
C THR A 520 -8.86 -17.48 -4.08
N LYS A 521 -7.93 -18.42 -3.90
CA LYS A 521 -8.07 -19.49 -2.90
C LYS A 521 -8.11 -18.92 -1.48
N ILE A 522 -9.01 -19.48 -0.67
CA ILE A 522 -9.17 -19.15 0.75
C ILE A 522 -9.27 -20.41 1.59
N TYR A 523 -8.67 -20.40 2.75
CA TYR A 523 -8.70 -21.46 3.75
C TYR A 523 -8.47 -20.84 5.12
N GLY A 524 -8.74 -21.58 6.21
CA GLY A 524 -8.71 -21.04 7.55
C GLY A 524 -7.43 -20.28 7.91
N GLY A 525 -6.24 -20.82 7.59
CA GLY A 525 -4.97 -20.12 7.82
C GLY A 525 -4.85 -18.80 7.02
N LYS A 526 -5.39 -18.75 5.80
CA LYS A 526 -5.40 -17.51 5.00
C LYS A 526 -6.41 -16.48 5.52
N VAL A 527 -7.53 -16.92 6.10
CA VAL A 527 -8.44 -16.01 6.81
C VAL A 527 -7.73 -15.39 8.01
N ILE A 528 -6.99 -16.18 8.79
CA ILE A 528 -6.23 -15.65 9.93
C ILE A 528 -5.15 -14.66 9.48
N GLU A 529 -4.41 -14.94 8.40
CA GLU A 529 -3.48 -13.97 7.82
C GLU A 529 -4.19 -12.65 7.48
N ASN A 530 -5.34 -12.72 6.80
CA ASN A 530 -6.11 -11.54 6.46
C ASN A 530 -6.60 -10.77 7.69
N LEU A 531 -7.07 -11.47 8.73
CA LEU A 531 -7.52 -10.85 9.98
C LEU A 531 -6.36 -10.21 10.75
N CYS A 532 -5.21 -10.88 10.85
CA CYS A 532 -4.03 -10.32 11.51
C CYS A 532 -3.59 -9.02 10.82
N GLN A 533 -3.56 -9.00 9.49
CA GLN A 533 -3.24 -7.80 8.72
C GLN A 533 -4.26 -6.68 8.92
N ALA A 534 -5.55 -7.02 8.96
CA ALA A 534 -6.62 -6.04 9.14
C ALA A 534 -6.62 -5.46 10.57
N ILE A 535 -6.38 -6.27 11.58
CA ILE A 535 -6.28 -5.85 12.97
C ILE A 535 -5.02 -4.99 13.18
N ALA A 536 -3.87 -5.41 12.65
CA ALA A 536 -2.65 -4.61 12.66
C ALA A 536 -2.90 -3.21 12.04
N ARG A 537 -3.59 -3.16 10.90
CA ARG A 537 -4.00 -1.90 10.27
C ARG A 537 -4.90 -1.06 11.19
N CYS A 538 -5.83 -1.66 11.93
CA CYS A 538 -6.67 -0.94 12.89
C CYS A 538 -5.83 -0.34 14.03
N VAL A 539 -4.85 -1.08 14.55
CA VAL A 539 -3.91 -0.59 15.57
C VAL A 539 -3.12 0.60 15.03
N ILE A 540 -2.47 0.46 13.88
CA ILE A 540 -1.69 1.55 13.26
C ILE A 540 -2.55 2.79 12.98
N ALA A 541 -3.79 2.62 12.54
CA ALA A 541 -4.71 3.74 12.32
C ALA A 541 -4.99 4.54 13.61
N GLU A 542 -5.21 3.87 14.73
CA GLU A 542 -5.41 4.53 16.03
C GLU A 542 -4.12 5.22 16.50
N GLN A 543 -2.97 4.60 16.32
CA GLN A 543 -1.66 5.15 16.65
C GLN A 543 -1.35 6.40 15.80
N MET A 544 -1.65 6.38 14.48
CA MET A 544 -1.56 7.56 13.62
C MET A 544 -2.42 8.72 14.13
N ILE A 545 -3.64 8.44 14.56
CA ILE A 545 -4.53 9.47 15.15
C ILE A 545 -3.93 10.03 16.42
N LEU A 546 -3.33 9.21 17.28
CA LEU A 546 -2.67 9.67 18.51
C LEU A 546 -1.47 10.56 18.20
N ILE A 547 -0.56 10.12 17.31
CA ILE A 547 0.61 10.88 16.88
C ILE A 547 0.20 12.24 16.29
N SER A 548 -0.84 12.24 15.44
CA SER A 548 -1.33 13.44 14.74
C SER A 548 -1.86 14.54 15.65
N LYS A 549 -2.10 14.26 16.94
CA LYS A 549 -2.51 15.28 17.93
C LYS A 549 -1.38 16.27 18.23
N LYS A 550 -0.13 15.87 18.07
CA LYS A 550 1.04 16.71 18.37
C LYS A 550 1.95 16.90 17.15
N TYR A 551 2.19 15.85 16.37
CA TYR A 551 3.12 15.88 15.24
C TYR A 551 2.43 15.48 13.94
N PRO A 552 2.69 16.19 12.82
CA PRO A 552 2.12 15.84 11.52
C PRO A 552 2.62 14.48 11.04
N VAL A 553 1.71 13.54 10.80
CA VAL A 553 2.02 12.27 10.13
C VAL A 553 2.22 12.55 8.64
N VAL A 554 3.35 12.12 8.09
CA VAL A 554 3.78 12.44 6.73
C VAL A 554 3.90 11.24 5.81
N LEU A 555 3.99 10.03 6.39
CA LEU A 555 4.11 8.77 5.66
C LEU A 555 3.66 7.61 6.56
N THR A 556 3.09 6.57 5.97
CA THR A 556 2.94 5.26 6.60
C THR A 556 3.45 4.17 5.66
N VAL A 557 4.26 3.25 6.19
CA VAL A 557 4.87 2.17 5.42
C VAL A 557 4.59 0.86 6.13
N HIS A 558 3.65 0.06 5.61
CA HIS A 558 3.20 -1.17 6.25
C HIS A 558 2.75 -0.95 7.70
N ASP A 559 3.57 -1.31 8.66
CA ASP A 559 3.30 -1.24 10.09
C ASP A 559 4.12 -0.11 10.78
N ALA A 560 4.75 0.77 9.98
CA ALA A 560 5.48 1.95 10.43
C ALA A 560 4.73 3.25 10.18
N VAL A 561 4.95 4.23 11.06
CA VAL A 561 4.42 5.59 10.94
C VAL A 561 5.58 6.57 10.99
N ALA A 562 5.68 7.43 9.98
CA ALA A 562 6.61 8.53 9.98
C ALA A 562 5.90 9.88 10.21
N CYS A 563 6.48 10.71 11.05
CA CYS A 563 6.04 12.09 11.31
C CYS A 563 7.23 13.05 11.27
N ILE A 564 6.95 14.34 11.31
CA ILE A 564 7.99 15.37 11.47
C ILE A 564 7.80 16.14 12.78
N ALA A 565 8.91 16.52 13.38
CA ALA A 565 8.93 17.33 14.59
C ALA A 565 10.02 18.43 14.48
N PRO A 566 9.90 19.57 15.22
CA PRO A 566 10.99 20.52 15.33
C PRO A 566 12.28 19.84 15.82
N GLU A 567 13.43 20.16 15.22
CA GLU A 567 14.73 19.58 15.57
C GLU A 567 15.06 19.75 17.07
N ALA A 568 14.68 20.90 17.65
CA ALA A 568 14.87 21.19 19.07
C ALA A 568 14.04 20.28 20.01
N GLU A 569 12.99 19.62 19.50
CA GLU A 569 12.11 18.72 20.27
C GLU A 569 12.32 17.25 19.91
N ALA A 570 13.34 16.88 19.11
CA ALA A 570 13.49 15.57 18.49
C ALA A 570 13.38 14.40 19.51
N GLU A 571 14.14 14.44 20.60
CA GLU A 571 14.12 13.38 21.62
C GLU A 571 12.75 13.26 22.32
N GLN A 572 12.13 14.38 22.67
CA GLN A 572 10.79 14.39 23.27
C GLN A 572 9.73 13.87 22.29
N ALA A 573 9.90 14.20 21.01
CA ALA A 573 9.00 13.74 19.96
C ALA A 573 9.12 12.24 19.74
N VAL A 574 10.33 11.67 19.74
CA VAL A 574 10.55 10.21 19.69
C VAL A 574 9.85 9.53 20.86
N GLN A 575 10.05 9.98 22.10
CA GLN A 575 9.41 9.41 23.28
C GLN A 575 7.86 9.47 23.19
N TYR A 576 7.33 10.58 22.68
CA TYR A 576 5.89 10.72 22.47
C TYR A 576 5.38 9.73 21.42
N VAL A 577 6.08 9.62 20.27
CA VAL A 577 5.72 8.70 19.18
C VAL A 577 5.77 7.25 19.66
N GLU A 578 6.82 6.84 20.37
CA GLU A 578 6.93 5.52 20.96
C GLU A 578 5.79 5.22 21.95
N THR A 579 5.43 6.20 22.78
CA THR A 579 4.30 6.08 23.70
C THR A 579 3.00 5.84 22.91
N CYS A 580 2.79 6.56 21.81
CA CYS A 580 1.63 6.37 20.93
C CYS A 580 1.65 4.99 20.25
N MET A 581 2.83 4.52 19.79
CA MET A 581 2.99 3.24 19.10
C MET A 581 2.90 2.03 20.05
N ARG A 582 3.16 2.20 21.33
CA ARG A 582 2.93 1.17 22.37
C ARG A 582 1.52 1.25 22.97
N ALA A 583 0.75 2.29 22.66
CA ALA A 583 -0.61 2.44 23.18
C ALA A 583 -1.52 1.32 22.68
N ARG A 584 -2.10 0.58 23.61
CA ARG A 584 -3.05 -0.50 23.31
C ARG A 584 -4.45 0.07 23.12
N PRO A 585 -5.12 -0.26 22.03
CA PRO A 585 -6.52 0.11 21.84
C PRO A 585 -7.44 -0.47 22.92
N ASP A 586 -8.53 0.22 23.23
CA ASP A 586 -9.51 -0.25 24.24
C ASP A 586 -10.08 -1.64 23.93
N TRP A 587 -10.19 -1.98 22.64
CA TRP A 587 -10.66 -3.26 22.17
C TRP A 587 -9.60 -4.38 22.21
N ALA A 588 -8.32 -4.05 22.48
CA ALA A 588 -7.19 -5.00 22.52
C ALA A 588 -6.22 -4.72 23.68
N LYS A 589 -6.74 -4.55 24.89
CA LYS A 589 -5.93 -4.21 26.09
C LYS A 589 -4.87 -5.24 26.44
N THR A 590 -5.04 -6.48 26.00
CA THR A 590 -4.11 -7.59 26.25
C THR A 590 -3.23 -7.91 25.04
N LEU A 591 -3.34 -7.17 23.92
CA LEU A 591 -2.44 -7.32 22.79
C LEU A 591 -1.06 -6.74 23.15
N PRO A 592 0.02 -7.55 23.16
CA PRO A 592 1.36 -7.04 23.44
C PRO A 592 1.86 -6.20 22.28
N LEU A 593 2.05 -4.91 22.48
CA LEU A 593 2.57 -3.99 21.46
C LEU A 593 3.97 -3.51 21.85
N ASN A 594 4.85 -3.39 20.87
CA ASN A 594 6.16 -2.76 21.01
C ASN A 594 6.55 -2.10 19.70
N CYS A 595 7.55 -1.22 19.73
CA CYS A 595 8.02 -0.51 18.55
C CYS A 595 9.53 -0.26 18.61
N GLU A 596 10.10 -0.03 17.44
CA GLU A 596 11.47 0.45 17.24
C GLU A 596 11.39 1.79 16.51
N SER A 597 12.13 2.79 16.96
CA SER A 597 12.10 4.13 16.41
C SER A 597 13.49 4.65 16.09
N GLY A 598 13.56 5.55 15.11
CA GLY A 598 14.72 6.33 14.79
C GLY A 598 14.30 7.74 14.36
N TYR A 599 15.25 8.67 14.35
CA TYR A 599 15.02 10.01 13.82
C TYR A 599 16.28 10.56 13.15
N GLY A 600 16.09 11.49 12.21
CA GLY A 600 17.17 12.14 11.52
C GLY A 600 16.67 13.23 10.58
N LYS A 601 17.58 13.83 9.82
CA LYS A 601 17.23 14.83 8.80
C LYS A 601 16.50 14.22 7.62
N SER A 602 16.76 12.94 7.35
CA SER A 602 16.11 12.21 6.27
C SER A 602 15.40 10.96 6.78
N TYR A 603 14.44 10.48 5.98
CA TYR A 603 13.77 9.19 6.21
C TYR A 603 14.74 7.99 6.16
N GLY A 604 15.91 8.16 5.55
CA GLY A 604 16.94 7.13 5.49
C GLY A 604 17.89 7.10 6.68
N ASP A 605 17.81 8.06 7.58
CA ASP A 605 18.61 8.16 8.80
C ASP A 605 17.86 7.61 10.03
N CYS A 606 16.58 7.31 9.89
CA CYS A 606 15.71 6.77 10.93
C CYS A 606 15.91 5.27 11.18
#